data_8d70bdc2a4e3afdc02145e6a90611f5d
#
_entry.id   8d70bdc2a4e3afdc02145e6a90611f5d
#
_cell.length_a   1.000
_cell.length_b   1.000
_cell.length_c   1.000
_cell.angle_alpha   90.00
_cell.angle_beta   90.00
_cell.angle_gamma   90.00
#
_symmetry.space_group_name_H-M   'P 1'
#
loop_
_entity.id
_entity.type
_entity.pdbx_description
1 polymer ?
#
loop_
_entity_poly.entity_id
_entity_poly.type
_entity_poly.pdbx_seq_one_letter_code
_entity_poly.pdbx_strand_id
1 'polypeptide(L)'
;MTTLAADLGEGPFALVAIFASPDSDFAALSAAAAFRYPDTDVVACTTAGEIGRGGYEEGQIVAVGFPASLFSVRSYVIGPLDALDEQQTIDALIQTRMALHRAAPDMGSEFAFLLVDGLSMREEHLTAMLASGLGSMPLFGGSAGDGTRFDRTFVSRNGTVHRNAALVALVRSRCPVEVFSLDHLKPTDTRMVVTAADPERRLVQEINAEPAAQEYARLLGKDPNQLDPFTFAAHPVVVRLGDSHHVRAIQRVNETGELVFFSAINEGMVLTLATHDDMARHLETSLARLGRPQAPAHILGCDCILRRIEAGQVQTTREISALLRRHNVVGFSTYGEQFGALHVNQTLTGVAIYPPDLD
;
A
#
# COMPACT_ATOMS: atom_id res chain seq x y z
N MET A 1 19.03 -8.09 13.13
CA MET A 1 19.42 -6.68 13.41
C MET A 1 20.87 -6.37 13.09
N THR A 2 21.87 -7.15 13.51
CA THR A 2 23.30 -6.81 13.26
C THR A 2 23.62 -6.66 11.78
N THR A 3 23.16 -7.58 10.93
CA THR A 3 23.35 -7.52 9.46
C THR A 3 22.59 -6.35 8.85
N LEU A 4 21.32 -6.15 9.24
CA LEU A 4 20.48 -5.06 8.76
C LEU A 4 21.10 -3.68 9.09
N ALA A 5 21.60 -3.51 10.31
CA ALA A 5 22.26 -2.28 10.74
C ALA A 5 23.59 -2.03 10.01
N ALA A 6 24.34 -3.09 9.69
CA ALA A 6 25.57 -2.97 8.88
C ALA A 6 25.27 -2.52 7.44
N ASP A 7 24.18 -3.04 6.86
CA ASP A 7 23.76 -2.68 5.50
C ASP A 7 23.15 -1.27 5.41
N LEU A 8 22.41 -0.85 6.45
CA LEU A 8 21.76 0.46 6.49
C LEU A 8 22.75 1.60 6.85
N GLY A 9 23.79 1.28 7.61
CA GLY A 9 24.76 2.25 8.14
C GLY A 9 24.37 2.83 9.50
N GLU A 10 25.17 3.78 9.98
CA GLU A 10 25.05 4.30 11.35
C GLU A 10 24.08 5.49 11.50
N GLY A 11 23.69 6.12 10.41
CA GLY A 11 22.86 7.34 10.45
C GLY A 11 23.70 8.63 10.60
N PRO A 12 23.13 9.74 11.12
CA PRO A 12 21.80 9.84 11.71
C PRO A 12 20.64 9.75 10.68
N PHE A 13 19.57 9.09 11.06
CA PHE A 13 18.35 9.00 10.26
C PHE A 13 17.21 9.80 10.91
N ALA A 14 16.37 10.43 10.09
CA ALA A 14 15.10 11.01 10.53
C ALA A 14 14.00 9.95 10.65
N LEU A 15 14.08 8.92 9.79
CA LEU A 15 13.14 7.79 9.76
C LEU A 15 13.90 6.52 9.36
N VAL A 16 13.55 5.41 10.00
CA VAL A 16 13.85 4.06 9.52
C VAL A 16 12.53 3.32 9.33
N ALA A 17 12.23 2.93 8.09
CA ALA A 17 11.08 2.11 7.75
C ALA A 17 11.51 0.66 7.55
N ILE A 18 10.83 -0.30 8.19
CA ILE A 18 11.17 -1.73 8.15
C ILE A 18 9.96 -2.53 7.67
N PHE A 19 10.17 -3.31 6.63
CA PHE A 19 9.21 -4.23 6.03
C PHE A 19 9.68 -5.65 6.31
N ALA A 20 8.91 -6.39 7.10
CA ALA A 20 9.36 -7.67 7.63
C ALA A 20 8.43 -8.81 7.22
N SER A 21 9.04 -9.89 6.74
CA SER A 21 8.31 -11.14 6.54
C SER A 21 7.54 -11.52 7.81
N PRO A 22 6.28 -11.98 7.68
CA PRO A 22 5.47 -12.43 8.80
C PRO A 22 6.04 -13.65 9.53
N ASP A 23 7.03 -14.34 8.95
CA ASP A 23 7.72 -15.47 9.55
C ASP A 23 8.87 -15.03 10.48
N SER A 24 9.17 -13.73 10.52
CA SER A 24 10.14 -13.15 11.46
C SER A 24 9.53 -12.95 12.85
N ASP A 25 10.37 -12.93 13.88
CA ASP A 25 9.95 -12.43 15.21
C ASP A 25 9.81 -10.90 15.14
N PHE A 26 8.65 -10.45 14.67
CA PHE A 26 8.36 -9.04 14.42
C PHE A 26 8.48 -8.17 15.69
N ALA A 27 8.10 -8.71 16.86
CA ALA A 27 8.19 -7.97 18.12
C ALA A 27 9.64 -7.78 18.55
N ALA A 28 10.45 -8.83 18.49
CA ALA A 28 11.88 -8.75 18.82
C ALA A 28 12.62 -7.85 17.79
N LEU A 29 12.29 -7.95 16.51
CA LEU A 29 12.85 -7.08 15.46
C LEU A 29 12.56 -5.61 15.74
N SER A 30 11.29 -5.27 16.02
CA SER A 30 10.83 -3.91 16.29
C SER A 30 11.53 -3.31 17.51
N ALA A 31 11.58 -4.06 18.62
CA ALA A 31 12.27 -3.63 19.84
C ALA A 31 13.79 -3.42 19.62
N ALA A 32 14.43 -4.34 18.90
CA ALA A 32 15.85 -4.22 18.58
C ALA A 32 16.17 -3.05 17.65
N ALA A 33 15.27 -2.72 16.71
CA ALA A 33 15.43 -1.57 15.84
C ALA A 33 15.31 -0.25 16.60
N ALA A 34 14.31 -0.13 17.48
CA ALA A 34 14.14 1.04 18.34
C ALA A 34 15.34 1.24 19.27
N PHE A 35 15.88 0.16 19.84
CA PHE A 35 17.09 0.21 20.68
C PHE A 35 18.32 0.66 19.88
N ARG A 36 18.45 0.24 18.63
CA ARG A 36 19.58 0.60 17.75
C ARG A 36 19.55 2.05 17.28
N TYR A 37 18.35 2.61 17.12
CA TYR A 37 18.11 3.96 16.60
C TYR A 37 17.24 4.78 17.56
N PRO A 38 17.75 5.14 18.77
CA PRO A 38 16.93 5.72 19.84
C PRO A 38 16.38 7.10 19.52
N ASP A 39 17.11 7.89 18.70
CA ASP A 39 16.75 9.28 18.34
C ASP A 39 16.09 9.36 16.95
N THR A 40 15.66 8.23 16.41
CA THR A 40 15.06 8.10 15.07
C THR A 40 13.62 7.64 15.19
N ASP A 41 12.72 8.20 14.39
CA ASP A 41 11.40 7.57 14.22
C ASP A 41 11.58 6.22 13.48
N VAL A 42 11.24 5.13 14.15
CA VAL A 42 11.29 3.77 13.57
C VAL A 42 9.89 3.28 13.35
N VAL A 43 9.51 3.02 12.11
CA VAL A 43 8.22 2.44 11.74
C VAL A 43 8.41 1.10 11.07
N ALA A 44 7.53 0.15 11.34
CA ALA A 44 7.61 -1.17 10.72
C ALA A 44 6.23 -1.76 10.45
N CYS A 45 6.15 -2.69 9.50
CA CYS A 45 4.97 -3.53 9.31
C CYS A 45 5.37 -4.94 8.86
N THR A 46 4.46 -5.90 9.09
CA THR A 46 4.50 -7.20 8.41
C THR A 46 4.03 -7.07 6.96
N THR A 47 4.43 -7.98 6.11
CA THR A 47 4.27 -7.84 4.65
C THR A 47 3.59 -9.04 4.01
N ALA A 48 3.14 -8.86 2.78
CA ALA A 48 2.73 -9.96 1.90
C ALA A 48 3.84 -10.37 0.91
N GLY A 49 5.09 -10.02 1.24
CA GLY A 49 6.31 -10.22 0.49
C GLY A 49 7.12 -8.92 0.42
N GLU A 50 8.40 -9.00 0.17
CA GLU A 50 9.29 -7.84 0.19
C GLU A 50 9.74 -7.46 -1.22
N ILE A 51 10.10 -6.17 -1.39
CA ILE A 51 10.80 -5.64 -2.56
C ILE A 51 12.16 -5.16 -2.10
N GLY A 52 13.13 -6.05 -2.23
CA GLY A 52 14.51 -5.79 -1.83
C GLY A 52 15.40 -5.39 -3.00
N ARG A 53 16.73 -5.51 -2.80
CA ARG A 53 17.72 -5.19 -3.83
C ARG A 53 17.64 -6.11 -5.05
N GLY A 54 17.07 -7.30 -4.89
CA GLY A 54 16.85 -8.28 -5.98
C GLY A 54 15.54 -8.10 -6.74
N GLY A 55 14.67 -7.20 -6.33
CA GLY A 55 13.28 -7.08 -6.76
C GLY A 55 12.34 -7.79 -5.79
N TYR A 56 11.42 -8.62 -6.28
CA TYR A 56 10.54 -9.41 -5.43
C TYR A 56 11.33 -10.47 -4.65
N GLU A 57 11.20 -10.43 -3.34
CA GLU A 57 11.82 -11.35 -2.38
C GLU A 57 10.78 -11.89 -1.41
N GLU A 58 11.07 -13.03 -0.77
CA GLU A 58 10.21 -13.66 0.24
C GLU A 58 11.03 -14.06 1.46
N GLY A 59 10.42 -13.92 2.65
CA GLY A 59 11.06 -14.33 3.89
C GLY A 59 12.19 -13.39 4.32
N GLN A 60 12.23 -12.17 3.79
CA GLN A 60 13.28 -11.20 4.04
C GLN A 60 12.85 -10.09 5.00
N ILE A 61 13.79 -9.26 5.37
CA ILE A 61 13.56 -8.00 6.08
C ILE A 61 14.23 -6.91 5.25
N VAL A 62 13.42 -5.95 4.79
CA VAL A 62 13.88 -4.77 4.06
C VAL A 62 13.83 -3.58 4.98
N ALA A 63 14.89 -2.79 5.04
CA ALA A 63 14.93 -1.53 5.77
C ALA A 63 15.36 -0.38 4.88
N VAL A 64 14.69 0.76 5.06
CA VAL A 64 14.95 2.01 4.34
C VAL A 64 15.23 3.11 5.35
N GLY A 65 16.42 3.71 5.28
CA GLY A 65 16.81 4.84 6.12
C GLY A 65 16.68 6.17 5.37
N PHE A 66 16.07 7.14 6.02
CA PHE A 66 15.97 8.51 5.52
C PHE A 66 16.97 9.39 6.26
N PRO A 67 18.08 9.82 5.64
CA PRO A 67 19.12 10.60 6.31
C PRO A 67 18.58 11.92 6.91
N ALA A 68 18.92 12.21 8.16
CA ALA A 68 18.45 13.42 8.86
C ALA A 68 18.98 14.72 8.23
N SER A 69 20.05 14.66 7.42
CA SER A 69 20.55 15.81 6.65
C SER A 69 19.61 16.23 5.50
N LEU A 70 18.82 15.30 4.98
CA LEU A 70 17.93 15.49 3.83
C LEU A 70 16.44 15.47 4.19
N PHE A 71 16.10 14.87 5.32
CA PHE A 71 14.70 14.64 5.73
C PHE A 71 14.46 15.08 7.16
N SER A 72 13.23 15.57 7.42
CA SER A 72 12.67 15.79 8.74
C SER A 72 11.35 15.06 8.85
N VAL A 73 11.14 14.31 9.93
CA VAL A 73 10.00 13.40 10.07
C VAL A 73 9.32 13.58 11.42
N ARG A 74 8.02 13.36 11.42
CA ARG A 74 7.21 13.11 12.62
C ARG A 74 6.26 11.97 12.33
N SER A 75 6.34 10.93 13.14
CA SER A 75 5.42 9.80 13.04
C SER A 75 4.56 9.65 14.30
N TYR A 76 3.36 9.11 14.16
CA TYR A 76 2.52 8.72 15.27
C TYR A 76 1.57 7.59 14.91
N VAL A 77 1.01 6.96 15.95
CA VAL A 77 0.04 5.88 15.83
C VAL A 77 -1.36 6.46 15.81
N ILE A 78 -2.21 5.93 14.95
CA ILE A 78 -3.64 6.20 14.89
C ILE A 78 -4.37 4.90 15.26
N GLY A 79 -5.19 4.92 16.28
CA GLY A 79 -5.94 3.73 16.71
C GLY A 79 -6.49 3.83 18.11
N PRO A 80 -7.40 2.90 18.48
CA PRO A 80 -7.86 1.79 17.64
C PRO A 80 -8.75 2.25 16.48
N LEU A 81 -8.61 1.61 15.28
CA LEU A 81 -9.25 2.09 14.04
C LEU A 81 -10.77 1.91 14.02
N ASP A 82 -11.31 1.00 14.82
CA ASP A 82 -12.73 0.73 14.99
C ASP A 82 -13.45 1.70 15.95
N ALA A 83 -12.68 2.55 16.68
CA ALA A 83 -13.19 3.50 17.65
C ALA A 83 -12.45 4.85 17.57
N LEU A 84 -12.17 5.32 16.36
CA LEU A 84 -11.46 6.59 16.15
C LEU A 84 -12.32 7.80 16.52
N ASP A 85 -11.70 8.72 17.24
CA ASP A 85 -12.15 10.11 17.29
C ASP A 85 -11.59 10.85 16.05
N GLU A 86 -12.43 10.98 15.03
CA GLU A 86 -12.04 11.58 13.76
C GLU A 86 -11.55 13.02 13.90
N GLN A 87 -12.30 13.84 14.63
CA GLN A 87 -11.95 15.25 14.79
C GLN A 87 -10.63 15.40 15.53
N GLN A 88 -10.44 14.66 16.62
CA GLN A 88 -9.19 14.67 17.37
C GLN A 88 -8.01 14.20 16.50
N THR A 89 -8.22 13.20 15.66
CA THR A 89 -7.20 12.67 14.75
C THR A 89 -6.83 13.71 13.68
N ILE A 90 -7.82 14.36 13.07
CA ILE A 90 -7.60 15.43 12.08
C ILE A 90 -6.84 16.61 12.71
N ASP A 91 -7.25 17.04 13.90
CA ASP A 91 -6.61 18.15 14.62
C ASP A 91 -5.14 17.82 14.97
N ALA A 92 -4.88 16.60 15.46
CA ALA A 92 -3.53 16.12 15.75
C ALA A 92 -2.66 16.08 14.47
N LEU A 93 -3.22 15.67 13.36
CA LEU A 93 -2.55 15.63 12.05
C LEU A 93 -2.16 17.04 11.59
N ILE A 94 -3.08 17.99 11.64
CA ILE A 94 -2.85 19.40 11.30
C ILE A 94 -1.76 20.00 12.18
N GLN A 95 -1.85 19.81 13.51
CA GLN A 95 -0.87 20.33 14.45
C GLN A 95 0.52 19.75 14.22
N THR A 96 0.60 18.44 13.95
CA THR A 96 1.87 17.75 13.67
C THR A 96 2.49 18.27 12.38
N ARG A 97 1.70 18.43 11.31
CA ARG A 97 2.15 19.00 10.04
C ARG A 97 2.67 20.43 10.20
N MET A 98 1.94 21.27 10.92
CA MET A 98 2.37 22.64 11.21
C MET A 98 3.66 22.69 12.05
N ALA A 99 3.79 21.82 13.04
CA ALA A 99 5.01 21.71 13.84
C ALA A 99 6.21 21.26 13.00
N LEU A 100 6.01 20.28 12.13
CA LEU A 100 7.04 19.79 11.22
C LEU A 100 7.48 20.88 10.22
N HIS A 101 6.52 21.64 9.67
CA HIS A 101 6.83 22.77 8.78
C HIS A 101 7.67 23.85 9.47
N ARG A 102 7.35 24.19 10.73
CA ARG A 102 8.14 25.15 11.52
C ARG A 102 9.54 24.64 11.87
N ALA A 103 9.69 23.33 12.06
CA ALA A 103 10.99 22.72 12.40
C ALA A 103 11.94 22.60 11.19
N ALA A 104 11.40 22.53 9.97
CA ALA A 104 12.19 22.38 8.75
C ALA A 104 11.64 23.27 7.62
N PRO A 105 11.67 24.63 7.78
CA PRO A 105 11.03 25.56 6.84
C PRO A 105 11.72 25.57 5.46
N ASP A 106 12.98 25.26 5.40
CA ASP A 106 13.85 25.24 4.21
C ASP A 106 13.77 23.92 3.41
N MET A 107 12.96 22.95 3.83
CA MET A 107 12.67 21.74 3.08
C MET A 107 11.44 21.97 2.18
N GLY A 108 11.68 22.01 0.84
CA GLY A 108 10.67 22.43 -0.14
C GLY A 108 9.64 21.37 -0.51
N SER A 109 9.95 20.08 -0.29
CA SER A 109 9.07 18.96 -0.63
C SER A 109 8.49 18.30 0.62
N GLU A 110 7.31 17.69 0.49
CA GLU A 110 6.68 16.97 1.58
C GLU A 110 5.81 15.80 1.09
N PHE A 111 5.63 14.80 1.93
CA PHE A 111 4.69 13.71 1.72
C PHE A 111 4.30 13.03 3.03
N ALA A 112 3.18 12.32 3.03
CA ALA A 112 2.77 11.44 4.12
C ALA A 112 2.93 9.97 3.69
N PHE A 113 3.57 9.17 4.54
CA PHE A 113 3.69 7.73 4.38
C PHE A 113 2.82 7.03 5.41
N LEU A 114 1.90 6.18 4.94
CA LEU A 114 0.90 5.48 5.74
C LEU A 114 1.15 3.98 5.74
N LEU A 115 1.18 3.37 6.93
CA LEU A 115 1.14 1.92 7.13
C LEU A 115 -0.12 1.59 7.93
N VAL A 116 -0.95 0.69 7.42
CA VAL A 116 -2.23 0.32 8.06
C VAL A 116 -2.24 -1.16 8.38
N ASP A 117 -2.85 -1.56 9.50
CA ASP A 117 -3.21 -2.96 9.74
C ASP A 117 -4.15 -3.44 8.62
N GLY A 118 -3.66 -4.34 7.75
CA GLY A 118 -4.36 -4.76 6.54
C GLY A 118 -5.57 -5.65 6.76
N LEU A 119 -5.88 -5.98 8.01
CA LEU A 119 -7.09 -6.72 8.40
C LEU A 119 -8.07 -5.84 9.20
N SER A 120 -7.80 -4.54 9.29
CA SER A 120 -8.66 -3.59 10.02
C SER A 120 -9.99 -3.31 9.35
N MET A 121 -10.07 -3.46 8.01
CA MET A 121 -11.22 -3.08 7.17
C MET A 121 -11.64 -1.61 7.31
N ARG A 122 -10.70 -0.72 7.65
CA ARG A 122 -10.95 0.72 7.89
C ARG A 122 -10.15 1.64 6.97
N GLU A 123 -9.46 1.08 5.97
CA GLU A 123 -8.52 1.81 5.12
C GLU A 123 -9.19 2.94 4.33
N GLU A 124 -10.40 2.72 3.74
CA GLU A 124 -11.12 3.75 2.99
C GLU A 124 -11.50 4.94 3.89
N HIS A 125 -12.08 4.62 5.05
CA HIS A 125 -12.49 5.62 6.01
C HIS A 125 -11.30 6.43 6.52
N LEU A 126 -10.22 5.72 6.88
CA LEU A 126 -8.98 6.32 7.35
C LEU A 126 -8.36 7.26 6.30
N THR A 127 -8.23 6.83 5.05
CA THR A 127 -7.62 7.65 3.99
C THR A 127 -8.44 8.89 3.68
N ALA A 128 -9.77 8.77 3.62
CA ALA A 128 -10.68 9.90 3.41
C ALA A 128 -10.57 10.91 4.57
N MET A 129 -10.52 10.44 5.81
CA MET A 129 -10.34 11.29 7.01
C MET A 129 -8.98 11.98 6.99
N LEU A 130 -7.88 11.25 6.74
CA LEU A 130 -6.54 11.82 6.70
C LEU A 130 -6.37 12.89 5.63
N ALA A 131 -7.00 12.73 4.46
CA ALA A 131 -6.96 13.70 3.39
C ALA A 131 -7.46 15.08 3.83
N SER A 132 -8.45 15.12 4.73
CA SER A 132 -8.97 16.38 5.29
C SER A 132 -7.94 17.14 6.12
N GLY A 133 -7.05 16.44 6.85
CA GLY A 133 -6.00 17.05 7.67
C GLY A 133 -4.69 17.30 6.92
N LEU A 134 -4.40 16.51 5.87
CA LEU A 134 -3.17 16.66 5.08
C LEU A 134 -3.20 17.84 4.11
N GLY A 135 -4.39 18.26 3.65
CA GLY A 135 -4.51 19.34 2.67
C GLY A 135 -3.76 19.02 1.39
N SER A 136 -2.72 19.83 1.06
CA SER A 136 -1.92 19.63 -0.16
C SER A 136 -0.79 18.59 -0.04
N MET A 137 -0.50 18.10 1.18
CA MET A 137 0.55 17.09 1.37
C MET A 137 0.10 15.76 0.73
N PRO A 138 0.80 15.25 -0.30
CA PRO A 138 0.41 14.00 -0.94
C PRO A 138 0.63 12.82 0.00
N LEU A 139 -0.30 11.86 -0.04
CA LEU A 139 -0.25 10.64 0.76
C LEU A 139 -0.06 9.43 -0.13
N PHE A 140 0.83 8.54 0.26
CA PHE A 140 0.90 7.18 -0.24
C PHE A 140 1.12 6.21 0.94
N GLY A 141 0.83 4.94 0.71
CA GLY A 141 1.05 3.92 1.73
C GLY A 141 0.60 2.54 1.32
N GLY A 142 0.67 1.63 2.27
CA GLY A 142 0.27 0.24 2.08
C GLY A 142 -0.25 -0.39 3.36
N SER A 143 -1.18 -1.32 3.18
CA SER A 143 -1.71 -2.16 4.24
C SER A 143 -0.75 -3.31 4.52
N ALA A 144 -0.42 -3.52 5.79
CA ALA A 144 0.37 -4.66 6.25
C ALA A 144 -0.25 -5.99 5.79
N GLY A 145 0.58 -6.98 5.55
CA GLY A 145 0.16 -8.31 5.12
C GLY A 145 0.79 -9.42 5.94
N ASP A 146 0.39 -10.67 5.67
CA ASP A 146 1.00 -11.88 6.21
C ASP A 146 1.10 -12.99 5.14
N GLY A 147 1.52 -12.62 3.94
CA GLY A 147 1.50 -13.48 2.76
C GLY A 147 0.07 -13.66 2.24
N THR A 148 -0.31 -14.90 1.98
CA THR A 148 -1.68 -15.27 1.57
C THR A 148 -2.53 -15.86 2.70
N ARG A 149 -2.11 -15.68 3.97
CA ARG A 149 -2.78 -16.29 5.14
C ARG A 149 -4.01 -15.53 5.59
N PHE A 150 -3.97 -14.19 5.53
CA PHE A 150 -5.04 -13.29 5.99
C PHE A 150 -5.49 -13.55 7.43
N ASP A 151 -4.53 -13.86 8.32
CA ASP A 151 -4.75 -14.22 9.73
C ASP A 151 -4.32 -13.11 10.70
N ARG A 152 -3.11 -12.58 10.52
CA ARG A 152 -2.54 -11.58 11.45
C ARG A 152 -1.61 -10.63 10.78
N THR A 153 -1.87 -9.33 10.93
CA THR A 153 -0.99 -8.25 10.48
C THR A 153 -0.62 -7.34 11.64
N PHE A 154 0.57 -6.76 11.56
CA PHE A 154 1.10 -5.90 12.60
C PHE A 154 1.73 -4.66 12.00
N VAL A 155 1.60 -3.55 12.72
CA VAL A 155 2.38 -2.33 12.54
C VAL A 155 3.13 -2.00 13.82
N SER A 156 4.27 -1.33 13.74
CA SER A 156 5.06 -1.00 14.92
C SER A 156 5.66 0.40 14.80
N ARG A 157 5.63 1.14 15.91
CA ARG A 157 6.33 2.42 16.05
C ARG A 157 7.26 2.39 17.26
N ASN A 158 8.53 2.72 17.04
CA ASN A 158 9.55 2.82 18.09
C ASN A 158 9.56 1.62 19.06
N GLY A 159 9.47 0.42 18.49
CA GLY A 159 9.50 -0.84 19.22
C GLY A 159 8.16 -1.31 19.79
N THR A 160 7.12 -0.49 19.75
CA THR A 160 5.78 -0.89 20.22
C THR A 160 4.95 -1.42 19.07
N VAL A 161 4.51 -2.66 19.16
CA VAL A 161 3.70 -3.36 18.17
C VAL A 161 2.22 -3.09 18.40
N HIS A 162 1.48 -2.86 17.32
CA HIS A 162 0.05 -2.56 17.33
C HIS A 162 -0.71 -3.43 16.34
N ARG A 163 -1.97 -3.66 16.65
CA ARG A 163 -3.02 -4.20 15.78
C ARG A 163 -4.19 -3.23 15.75
N ASN A 164 -5.07 -3.35 14.78
CA ASN A 164 -6.21 -2.45 14.62
C ASN A 164 -5.76 -0.97 14.67
N ALA A 165 -4.63 -0.68 14.02
CA ALA A 165 -3.97 0.60 14.07
C ALA A 165 -3.34 0.98 12.73
N ALA A 166 -3.04 2.23 12.57
CA ALA A 166 -2.24 2.76 11.48
C ALA A 166 -1.08 3.61 12.02
N LEU A 167 -0.05 3.75 11.21
CA LEU A 167 1.07 4.63 11.43
C LEU A 167 1.14 5.65 10.31
N VAL A 168 1.19 6.90 10.64
CA VAL A 168 1.47 7.96 9.67
C VAL A 168 2.80 8.60 9.97
N ALA A 169 3.67 8.68 8.97
CA ALA A 169 4.90 9.45 9.01
C ALA A 169 4.77 10.65 8.07
N LEU A 170 4.74 11.84 8.63
CA LEU A 170 4.79 13.10 7.88
C LEU A 170 6.26 13.43 7.63
N VAL A 171 6.60 13.62 6.37
CA VAL A 171 7.98 13.81 5.92
C VAL A 171 8.11 15.14 5.20
N ARG A 172 9.12 15.91 5.56
CA ARG A 172 9.64 17.02 4.74
C ARG A 172 11.01 16.67 4.20
N SER A 173 11.31 17.14 3.00
CA SER A 173 12.49 16.73 2.24
C SER A 173 13.16 17.92 1.55
N ARG A 174 14.50 17.92 1.56
CA ARG A 174 15.33 18.75 0.65
C ARG A 174 15.39 18.19 -0.76
N CYS A 175 15.15 16.89 -0.89
CA CYS A 175 15.05 16.22 -2.18
C CYS A 175 13.67 16.50 -2.80
N PRO A 176 13.58 16.83 -4.09
CA PRO A 176 12.31 16.79 -4.80
C PRO A 176 11.68 15.40 -4.68
N VAL A 177 10.37 15.34 -4.56
CA VAL A 177 9.63 14.07 -4.46
C VAL A 177 8.41 14.07 -5.36
N GLU A 178 8.03 12.89 -5.85
CA GLU A 178 6.80 12.67 -6.60
C GLU A 178 6.09 11.44 -6.05
N VAL A 179 4.89 11.62 -5.51
CA VAL A 179 4.01 10.52 -5.09
C VAL A 179 3.20 10.06 -6.28
N PHE A 180 3.18 8.76 -6.54
CA PHE A 180 2.56 8.19 -7.73
C PHE A 180 1.73 6.94 -7.41
N SER A 181 0.84 6.59 -8.34
CA SER A 181 0.09 5.33 -8.37
C SER A 181 0.04 4.81 -9.80
N LEU A 182 0.38 3.55 -9.99
CA LEU A 182 0.43 2.88 -11.28
C LEU A 182 -0.49 1.66 -11.27
N ASP A 183 -1.40 1.58 -12.22
CA ASP A 183 -2.18 0.39 -12.53
C ASP A 183 -2.06 0.05 -14.02
N HIS A 184 -2.31 -1.20 -14.40
CA HIS A 184 -2.18 -1.69 -15.78
C HIS A 184 -3.48 -2.35 -16.25
N LEU A 185 -4.61 -1.93 -15.69
CA LEU A 185 -5.91 -2.53 -15.97
C LEU A 185 -6.66 -1.71 -17.04
N LYS A 186 -7.40 -2.44 -17.87
CA LYS A 186 -8.27 -1.88 -18.90
C LYS A 186 -9.71 -2.38 -18.68
N PRO A 187 -10.68 -1.48 -18.44
CA PRO A 187 -12.07 -1.88 -18.35
C PRO A 187 -12.54 -2.53 -19.66
N THR A 188 -13.39 -3.55 -19.53
CA THR A 188 -14.10 -4.19 -20.64
C THR A 188 -15.51 -3.62 -20.78
N ASP A 189 -16.29 -4.16 -21.71
CA ASP A 189 -17.73 -3.81 -21.85
C ASP A 189 -18.63 -4.59 -20.88
N THR A 190 -18.12 -5.61 -20.18
CA THR A 190 -18.90 -6.46 -19.28
C THR A 190 -19.10 -5.74 -17.95
N ARG A 191 -20.35 -5.39 -17.68
CA ARG A 191 -20.79 -4.69 -16.47
C ARG A 191 -21.72 -5.56 -15.64
N MET A 192 -21.69 -5.34 -14.33
CA MET A 192 -22.55 -6.00 -13.37
C MET A 192 -22.96 -5.01 -12.29
N VAL A 193 -24.20 -5.12 -11.80
CA VAL A 193 -24.73 -4.25 -10.76
C VAL A 193 -24.78 -5.02 -9.45
N VAL A 194 -24.24 -4.44 -8.41
CA VAL A 194 -24.36 -4.97 -7.03
C VAL A 194 -25.79 -4.72 -6.56
N THR A 195 -26.55 -5.77 -6.31
CA THR A 195 -27.96 -5.71 -5.92
C THR A 195 -28.20 -5.97 -4.44
N ALA A 196 -27.24 -6.63 -3.74
CA ALA A 196 -27.23 -6.73 -2.29
C ALA A 196 -25.79 -6.77 -1.78
N ALA A 197 -25.49 -5.96 -0.75
CA ALA A 197 -24.16 -5.89 -0.14
C ALA A 197 -24.22 -5.49 1.33
N ASP A 198 -23.16 -5.86 2.08
CA ASP A 198 -22.85 -5.38 3.43
C ASP A 198 -21.48 -4.67 3.37
N PRO A 199 -21.45 -3.34 3.18
CA PRO A 199 -20.21 -2.60 3.03
C PRO A 199 -19.28 -2.64 4.24
N GLU A 200 -19.85 -2.73 5.47
CA GLU A 200 -19.04 -2.77 6.69
C GLU A 200 -18.25 -4.08 6.82
N ARG A 201 -18.80 -5.16 6.30
CA ARG A 201 -18.16 -6.48 6.24
C ARG A 201 -17.47 -6.74 4.90
N ARG A 202 -17.53 -5.77 3.98
CA ARG A 202 -17.00 -5.87 2.59
C ARG A 202 -17.55 -7.08 1.82
N LEU A 203 -18.82 -7.42 2.06
CA LEU A 203 -19.50 -8.55 1.46
C LEU A 203 -20.41 -8.09 0.33
N VAL A 204 -20.34 -8.79 -0.81
CA VAL A 204 -21.32 -8.69 -1.89
C VAL A 204 -22.10 -10.00 -1.95
N GLN A 205 -23.39 -9.92 -1.69
CA GLN A 205 -24.29 -11.04 -1.59
C GLN A 205 -24.94 -11.37 -2.94
N GLU A 206 -25.34 -10.32 -3.69
CA GLU A 206 -25.97 -10.46 -5.00
C GLU A 206 -25.37 -9.49 -6.02
N ILE A 207 -25.24 -10.01 -7.24
CA ILE A 207 -24.90 -9.27 -8.46
C ILE A 207 -25.96 -9.57 -9.50
N ASN A 208 -26.52 -8.53 -10.14
CA ASN A 208 -27.61 -8.68 -11.14
C ASN A 208 -28.82 -9.47 -10.61
N ALA A 209 -29.13 -9.37 -9.32
CA ALA A 209 -30.17 -10.12 -8.61
C ALA A 209 -29.95 -11.65 -8.56
N GLU A 210 -28.71 -12.11 -8.71
CA GLU A 210 -28.29 -13.50 -8.60
C GLU A 210 -27.20 -13.64 -7.51
N PRO A 211 -27.00 -14.82 -6.90
CA PRO A 211 -25.93 -15.02 -5.93
C PRO A 211 -24.56 -14.62 -6.48
N ALA A 212 -23.83 -13.76 -5.74
CA ALA A 212 -22.69 -13.02 -6.25
C ALA A 212 -21.59 -13.90 -6.86
N ALA A 213 -21.19 -14.99 -6.19
CA ALA A 213 -20.16 -15.88 -6.70
C ALA A 213 -20.60 -16.62 -7.97
N GLN A 214 -21.89 -17.01 -8.03
CA GLN A 214 -22.45 -17.70 -9.19
C GLN A 214 -22.50 -16.79 -10.41
N GLU A 215 -22.99 -15.57 -10.23
CA GLU A 215 -23.11 -14.60 -11.32
C GLU A 215 -21.74 -14.15 -11.83
N TYR A 216 -20.79 -13.89 -10.91
CA TYR A 216 -19.41 -13.56 -11.28
C TYR A 216 -18.78 -14.70 -12.10
N ALA A 217 -18.89 -15.95 -11.62
CA ALA A 217 -18.39 -17.12 -12.34
C ALA A 217 -19.04 -17.28 -13.72
N ARG A 218 -20.38 -17.08 -13.81
CA ARG A 218 -21.13 -17.14 -15.07
C ARG A 218 -20.61 -16.12 -16.08
N LEU A 219 -20.35 -14.89 -15.64
CA LEU A 219 -19.81 -13.82 -16.50
C LEU A 219 -18.42 -14.13 -17.01
N LEU A 220 -17.61 -14.89 -16.24
CA LEU A 220 -16.29 -15.37 -16.62
C LEU A 220 -16.32 -16.67 -17.45
N GLY A 221 -17.48 -17.36 -17.55
CA GLY A 221 -17.55 -18.69 -18.14
C GLY A 221 -16.81 -19.76 -17.31
N LYS A 222 -16.78 -19.61 -15.97
CA LYS A 222 -16.10 -20.50 -15.03
C LYS A 222 -17.07 -21.23 -14.10
N ASP A 223 -16.58 -22.29 -13.44
CA ASP A 223 -17.32 -22.99 -12.38
C ASP A 223 -17.24 -22.15 -11.09
N PRO A 224 -18.37 -21.81 -10.42
CA PRO A 224 -18.37 -21.06 -9.18
C PRO A 224 -17.65 -21.74 -8.03
N ASN A 225 -17.48 -23.06 -8.07
CA ASN A 225 -16.70 -23.81 -7.06
C ASN A 225 -15.17 -23.72 -7.27
N GLN A 226 -14.72 -23.14 -8.35
CA GLN A 226 -13.30 -22.96 -8.71
C GLN A 226 -12.85 -21.50 -8.61
N LEU A 227 -13.61 -20.65 -7.95
CA LEU A 227 -13.21 -19.27 -7.69
C LEU A 227 -12.18 -19.25 -6.56
N ASP A 228 -10.96 -18.88 -6.89
CA ASP A 228 -9.81 -18.79 -5.99
C ASP A 228 -9.11 -17.42 -6.12
N PRO A 229 -8.15 -17.09 -5.25
CA PRO A 229 -7.40 -15.85 -5.35
C PRO A 229 -6.71 -15.63 -6.70
N PHE A 230 -6.32 -16.73 -7.36
CA PHE A 230 -5.72 -16.67 -8.69
C PHE A 230 -6.73 -16.23 -9.75
N THR A 231 -7.96 -16.74 -9.67
CA THR A 231 -9.06 -16.31 -10.54
C THR A 231 -9.37 -14.84 -10.36
N PHE A 232 -9.41 -14.35 -9.11
CA PHE A 232 -9.69 -12.94 -8.82
C PHE A 232 -8.56 -12.01 -9.27
N ALA A 233 -7.31 -12.44 -9.13
CA ALA A 233 -6.18 -11.70 -9.66
C ALA A 233 -6.23 -11.60 -11.19
N ALA A 234 -6.61 -12.69 -11.89
CA ALA A 234 -6.67 -12.75 -13.34
C ALA A 234 -7.88 -12.01 -13.96
N HIS A 235 -8.96 -11.81 -13.20
CA HIS A 235 -10.23 -11.23 -13.65
C HIS A 235 -10.70 -10.12 -12.70
N PRO A 236 -9.95 -9.01 -12.60
CA PRO A 236 -10.28 -7.94 -11.67
C PRO A 236 -11.57 -7.23 -12.06
N VAL A 237 -12.19 -6.58 -11.08
CA VAL A 237 -13.30 -5.67 -11.32
C VAL A 237 -12.91 -4.24 -10.95
N VAL A 238 -13.45 -3.28 -11.69
CA VAL A 238 -13.21 -1.86 -11.48
C VAL A 238 -14.54 -1.12 -11.33
N VAL A 239 -14.53 0.00 -10.60
CA VAL A 239 -15.61 0.97 -10.56
C VAL A 239 -15.16 2.26 -11.23
N ARG A 240 -16.07 2.94 -11.91
CA ARG A 240 -15.81 4.26 -12.46
C ARG A 240 -16.16 5.34 -11.43
N LEU A 241 -15.19 6.19 -11.11
CA LEU A 241 -15.34 7.38 -10.28
C LEU A 241 -14.90 8.60 -11.08
N GLY A 242 -15.86 9.43 -11.50
CA GLY A 242 -15.57 10.52 -12.44
C GLY A 242 -15.06 9.99 -13.78
N ASP A 243 -13.87 10.44 -14.17
CA ASP A 243 -13.21 10.03 -15.42
C ASP A 243 -12.20 8.88 -15.24
N SER A 244 -12.03 8.40 -14.02
CA SER A 244 -11.07 7.35 -13.68
C SER A 244 -11.76 6.05 -13.29
N HIS A 245 -11.06 4.92 -13.48
CA HIS A 245 -11.46 3.62 -13.00
C HIS A 245 -10.56 3.22 -11.81
N HIS A 246 -11.19 2.65 -10.78
CA HIS A 246 -10.50 2.19 -9.58
C HIS A 246 -10.83 0.73 -9.33
N VAL A 247 -9.83 -0.04 -9.04
CA VAL A 247 -9.97 -1.47 -8.77
C VAL A 247 -10.76 -1.69 -7.48
N ARG A 248 -11.62 -2.70 -7.52
CA ARG A 248 -12.28 -3.28 -6.36
C ARG A 248 -11.96 -4.76 -6.34
N ALA A 249 -10.87 -5.10 -5.67
CA ALA A 249 -10.35 -6.47 -5.71
C ALA A 249 -11.20 -7.40 -4.83
N ILE A 250 -11.50 -8.58 -5.38
CA ILE A 250 -12.14 -9.67 -4.65
C ILE A 250 -11.05 -10.46 -3.92
N GLN A 251 -11.26 -10.72 -2.63
CA GLN A 251 -10.36 -11.49 -1.79
C GLN A 251 -10.64 -12.99 -1.87
N ARG A 252 -11.91 -13.37 -1.68
CA ARG A 252 -12.33 -14.78 -1.62
C ARG A 252 -13.84 -14.92 -1.75
N VAL A 253 -14.30 -16.14 -1.93
CA VAL A 253 -15.68 -16.55 -1.65
C VAL A 253 -15.76 -17.03 -0.22
N ASN A 254 -16.79 -16.63 0.52
CA ASN A 254 -17.04 -17.17 1.85
C ASN A 254 -17.85 -18.49 1.80
N GLU A 255 -18.12 -19.08 2.97
CA GLU A 255 -18.85 -20.36 3.09
C GLU A 255 -20.29 -20.29 2.59
N THR A 256 -20.88 -19.10 2.55
CA THR A 256 -22.26 -18.86 2.10
C THR A 256 -22.36 -18.49 0.59
N GLY A 257 -21.23 -18.46 -0.13
CA GLY A 257 -21.19 -18.13 -1.55
C GLY A 257 -21.21 -16.63 -1.84
N GLU A 258 -20.93 -15.78 -0.84
CA GLU A 258 -20.80 -14.34 -1.01
C GLU A 258 -19.36 -13.97 -1.36
N LEU A 259 -19.18 -12.90 -2.13
CA LEU A 259 -17.86 -12.37 -2.46
C LEU A 259 -17.36 -11.41 -1.39
N VAL A 260 -16.21 -11.71 -0.80
CA VAL A 260 -15.50 -10.81 0.13
C VAL A 260 -14.54 -9.95 -0.67
N PHE A 261 -14.59 -8.64 -0.48
CA PHE A 261 -13.71 -7.69 -1.16
C PHE A 261 -12.61 -7.17 -0.23
N PHE A 262 -11.54 -6.64 -0.81
CA PHE A 262 -10.53 -5.88 -0.06
C PHE A 262 -11.00 -4.46 0.29
N SER A 263 -12.05 -3.97 -0.35
CA SER A 263 -12.61 -2.63 -0.16
C SER A 263 -14.12 -2.67 -0.01
N ALA A 264 -14.71 -1.62 0.58
CA ALA A 264 -16.16 -1.51 0.75
C ALA A 264 -16.88 -1.41 -0.60
N ILE A 265 -17.96 -2.17 -0.74
CA ILE A 265 -18.82 -2.20 -1.93
C ILE A 265 -20.24 -1.89 -1.48
N ASN A 266 -20.85 -0.87 -2.08
CA ASN A 266 -22.22 -0.48 -1.79
C ASN A 266 -23.19 -1.07 -2.79
N GLU A 267 -24.41 -1.32 -2.34
CA GLU A 267 -25.54 -1.63 -3.22
C GLU A 267 -25.75 -0.52 -4.26
N GLY A 268 -26.07 -0.89 -5.48
CA GLY A 268 -26.21 0.01 -6.62
C GLY A 268 -24.89 0.33 -7.34
N MET A 269 -23.73 -0.07 -6.82
CA MET A 269 -22.46 0.09 -7.54
C MET A 269 -22.46 -0.73 -8.83
N VAL A 270 -21.95 -0.12 -9.90
CA VAL A 270 -21.71 -0.79 -11.18
C VAL A 270 -20.24 -1.22 -11.21
N LEU A 271 -20.01 -2.52 -11.13
CA LEU A 271 -18.70 -3.12 -11.33
C LEU A 271 -18.51 -3.45 -12.81
N THR A 272 -17.33 -3.23 -13.32
CA THR A 272 -16.95 -3.57 -14.70
C THR A 272 -15.81 -4.57 -14.66
N LEU A 273 -15.90 -5.67 -15.38
CA LEU A 273 -14.74 -6.56 -15.55
C LEU A 273 -13.61 -5.81 -16.25
N ALA A 274 -12.40 -6.05 -15.80
CA ALA A 274 -11.21 -5.49 -16.43
C ALA A 274 -10.28 -6.60 -16.94
N THR A 275 -9.47 -6.24 -17.91
CA THR A 275 -8.37 -7.06 -18.42
C THR A 275 -7.04 -6.41 -18.08
N HIS A 276 -6.00 -7.22 -18.03
CA HIS A 276 -4.65 -6.74 -17.83
C HIS A 276 -4.04 -6.26 -19.15
N ASP A 277 -3.32 -5.14 -19.09
CA ASP A 277 -2.30 -4.82 -20.08
C ASP A 277 -1.01 -5.60 -19.73
N ASP A 278 -0.02 -5.58 -20.60
CA ASP A 278 1.29 -6.13 -20.28
C ASP A 278 1.91 -5.39 -19.09
N MET A 279 1.94 -6.05 -17.92
CA MET A 279 2.41 -5.47 -16.66
C MET A 279 3.86 -5.01 -16.75
N ALA A 280 4.75 -5.81 -17.36
CA ALA A 280 6.17 -5.49 -17.46
C ALA A 280 6.38 -4.25 -18.33
N ARG A 281 5.75 -4.22 -19.50
CA ARG A 281 5.80 -3.07 -20.43
C ARG A 281 5.19 -1.81 -19.81
N HIS A 282 4.06 -1.94 -19.11
CA HIS A 282 3.42 -0.82 -18.43
C HIS A 282 4.33 -0.27 -17.33
N LEU A 283 4.89 -1.15 -16.48
CA LEU A 283 5.80 -0.79 -15.39
C LEU A 283 7.06 -0.09 -15.93
N GLU A 284 7.70 -0.65 -16.97
CA GLU A 284 8.88 -0.05 -17.60
C GLU A 284 8.58 1.37 -18.12
N THR A 285 7.47 1.51 -18.85
CA THR A 285 7.07 2.81 -19.42
C THR A 285 6.76 3.83 -18.32
N SER A 286 6.08 3.40 -17.25
CA SER A 286 5.65 4.29 -16.18
C SER A 286 6.83 4.72 -15.30
N LEU A 287 7.72 3.79 -14.91
CA LEU A 287 8.93 4.12 -14.17
C LEU A 287 9.91 4.98 -14.99
N ALA A 288 9.97 4.75 -16.30
CA ALA A 288 10.77 5.59 -17.19
C ALA A 288 10.24 7.04 -17.31
N ARG A 289 8.93 7.27 -17.12
CA ARG A 289 8.35 8.63 -17.05
C ARG A 289 8.79 9.37 -15.80
N LEU A 290 8.81 8.69 -14.64
CA LEU A 290 9.36 9.25 -13.40
C LEU A 290 10.84 9.64 -13.56
N GLY A 291 11.58 9.00 -14.47
CA GLY A 291 12.96 9.31 -14.80
C GLY A 291 13.19 10.58 -15.65
N ARG A 292 12.18 11.43 -15.89
CA ARG A 292 12.28 12.62 -16.71
C ARG A 292 11.87 13.88 -15.97
N PRO A 293 12.68 14.96 -15.98
CA PRO A 293 13.95 15.13 -16.67
C PRO A 293 15.15 14.44 -16.01
N GLN A 294 15.03 14.04 -14.73
CA GLN A 294 16.08 13.41 -13.94
C GLN A 294 15.55 12.11 -13.33
N ALA A 295 16.40 11.07 -13.26
CA ALA A 295 16.02 9.81 -12.66
C ALA A 295 15.92 9.94 -11.12
N PRO A 296 14.92 9.31 -10.47
CA PRO A 296 14.90 9.19 -9.03
C PRO A 296 16.16 8.47 -8.51
N ALA A 297 16.71 8.94 -7.39
CA ALA A 297 17.77 8.22 -6.70
C ALA A 297 17.23 6.91 -6.11
N HIS A 298 16.04 6.97 -5.53
CA HIS A 298 15.34 5.83 -4.93
C HIS A 298 13.83 5.98 -5.08
N ILE A 299 13.14 4.85 -5.10
CA ILE A 299 11.69 4.77 -5.05
C ILE A 299 11.31 3.87 -3.87
N LEU A 300 10.50 4.40 -2.93
CA LEU A 300 9.84 3.59 -1.92
C LEU A 300 8.45 3.19 -2.45
N GLY A 301 8.21 1.89 -2.62
CA GLY A 301 7.01 1.35 -3.24
C GLY A 301 6.18 0.46 -2.32
N CYS A 302 4.86 0.54 -2.48
CA CYS A 302 3.85 -0.35 -1.92
C CYS A 302 3.16 -1.04 -3.10
N ASP A 303 3.37 -2.34 -3.28
CA ASP A 303 2.88 -3.10 -4.44
C ASP A 303 1.85 -4.13 -4.01
N CYS A 304 0.68 -4.12 -4.64
CA CYS A 304 -0.39 -5.03 -4.29
C CYS A 304 0.03 -6.50 -4.42
N ILE A 305 -0.31 -7.33 -3.42
CA ILE A 305 -0.07 -8.78 -3.50
C ILE A 305 -0.68 -9.41 -4.77
N LEU A 306 -1.82 -8.89 -5.23
CA LEU A 306 -2.48 -9.41 -6.43
C LEU A 306 -1.63 -9.21 -7.70
N ARG A 307 -0.87 -8.12 -7.78
CA ARG A 307 0.09 -7.90 -8.87
C ARG A 307 1.24 -8.90 -8.81
N ARG A 308 1.74 -9.20 -7.61
CA ARG A 308 2.77 -10.22 -7.41
C ARG A 308 2.27 -11.62 -7.79
N ILE A 309 1.03 -11.95 -7.41
CA ILE A 309 0.36 -13.21 -7.80
C ILE A 309 0.23 -13.29 -9.32
N GLU A 310 -0.25 -12.23 -9.96
CA GLU A 310 -0.36 -12.13 -11.42
C GLU A 310 1.00 -12.36 -12.09
N ALA A 311 2.05 -11.64 -11.66
CA ALA A 311 3.40 -11.82 -12.20
C ALA A 311 3.90 -13.27 -12.11
N GLY A 312 3.52 -13.98 -11.05
CA GLY A 312 3.78 -15.41 -10.89
C GLY A 312 3.02 -16.26 -11.90
N GLN A 313 1.72 -15.99 -12.10
CA GLN A 313 0.85 -16.72 -13.02
C GLN A 313 1.30 -16.60 -14.47
N VAL A 314 1.65 -15.39 -14.91
CA VAL A 314 2.11 -15.12 -16.28
C VAL A 314 3.62 -15.27 -16.43
N GLN A 315 4.31 -15.77 -15.39
CA GLN A 315 5.74 -16.08 -15.39
C GLN A 315 6.66 -14.87 -15.66
N THR A 316 6.22 -13.65 -15.33
CA THR A 316 6.99 -12.40 -15.50
C THR A 316 7.70 -11.91 -14.23
N THR A 317 7.66 -12.67 -13.13
CA THR A 317 8.27 -12.29 -11.84
C THR A 317 9.73 -11.85 -11.97
N ARG A 318 10.53 -12.55 -12.80
CA ARG A 318 11.95 -12.19 -13.01
C ARG A 318 12.11 -10.88 -13.77
N GLU A 319 11.26 -10.63 -14.75
CA GLU A 319 11.26 -9.40 -15.54
C GLU A 319 10.84 -8.22 -14.68
N ILE A 320 9.73 -8.34 -13.93
CA ILE A 320 9.29 -7.31 -12.97
C ILE A 320 10.38 -7.04 -11.93
N SER A 321 10.99 -8.08 -11.34
CA SER A 321 12.09 -7.91 -10.39
C SER A 321 13.29 -7.17 -11.00
N ALA A 322 13.63 -7.44 -12.26
CA ALA A 322 14.71 -6.74 -12.96
C ALA A 322 14.37 -5.25 -13.19
N LEU A 323 13.11 -4.93 -13.49
CA LEU A 323 12.64 -3.55 -13.64
C LEU A 323 12.67 -2.81 -12.31
N LEU A 324 12.13 -3.39 -11.22
CA LEU A 324 12.17 -2.81 -9.88
C LEU A 324 13.60 -2.50 -9.45
N ARG A 325 14.53 -3.45 -9.64
CA ARG A 325 15.94 -3.26 -9.35
C ARG A 325 16.59 -2.16 -10.19
N ARG A 326 16.31 -2.11 -11.50
CA ARG A 326 16.85 -1.10 -12.43
C ARG A 326 16.49 0.32 -12.00
N HIS A 327 15.28 0.49 -11.47
CA HIS A 327 14.74 1.78 -11.05
C HIS A 327 14.92 2.05 -9.54
N ASN A 328 15.75 1.26 -8.84
CA ASN A 328 16.00 1.40 -7.40
C ASN A 328 14.69 1.43 -6.57
N VAL A 329 13.73 0.58 -6.92
CA VAL A 329 12.50 0.42 -6.17
C VAL A 329 12.75 -0.53 -5.01
N VAL A 330 12.44 -0.09 -3.79
CA VAL A 330 12.46 -0.88 -2.55
C VAL A 330 11.13 -0.70 -1.84
N GLY A 331 10.71 -1.68 -1.04
CA GLY A 331 9.44 -1.61 -0.33
C GLY A 331 8.87 -2.97 -0.01
N PHE A 332 7.55 -3.13 -0.17
CA PHE A 332 6.88 -4.38 0.21
C PHE A 332 5.58 -4.60 -0.58
N SER A 333 5.13 -5.86 -0.58
CA SER A 333 3.81 -6.24 -1.09
C SER A 333 2.76 -6.08 0.00
N THR A 334 1.61 -5.52 -0.37
CA THR A 334 0.55 -5.03 0.52
C THR A 334 -0.77 -5.77 0.27
N TYR A 335 -1.71 -5.66 1.22
CA TYR A 335 -3.11 -6.09 1.03
C TYR A 335 -3.97 -5.03 0.35
N GLY A 336 -3.44 -3.86 0.12
CA GLY A 336 -4.06 -2.75 -0.57
C GLY A 336 -3.25 -1.49 -0.32
N GLU A 337 -3.30 -0.58 -1.27
CA GLU A 337 -2.49 0.62 -1.27
C GLU A 337 -3.34 1.82 -0.91
N GLN A 338 -2.69 2.85 -0.38
CA GLN A 338 -3.32 4.15 -0.13
C GLN A 338 -2.66 5.20 -1.04
N PHE A 339 -3.49 5.98 -1.70
CA PHE A 339 -3.05 7.06 -2.59
C PHE A 339 -4.00 8.26 -2.48
N GLY A 340 -3.51 9.37 -1.97
CA GLY A 340 -4.33 10.53 -1.69
C GLY A 340 -5.45 10.20 -0.70
N ALA A 341 -6.70 10.41 -1.07
CA ALA A 341 -7.88 10.10 -0.26
C ALA A 341 -8.45 8.69 -0.50
N LEU A 342 -7.80 7.86 -1.30
CA LEU A 342 -8.34 6.60 -1.76
C LEU A 342 -7.57 5.40 -1.20
N HIS A 343 -8.32 4.35 -0.89
CA HIS A 343 -7.79 2.99 -0.80
C HIS A 343 -7.96 2.31 -2.16
N VAL A 344 -6.87 1.78 -2.69
CA VAL A 344 -6.79 1.18 -4.02
C VAL A 344 -6.18 -0.22 -3.95
N ASN A 345 -6.41 -1.03 -4.98
CA ASN A 345 -5.88 -2.38 -5.10
C ASN A 345 -5.30 -2.59 -6.49
N GLN A 346 -4.49 -3.64 -6.67
CA GLN A 346 -3.80 -3.98 -7.92
C GLN A 346 -3.00 -2.82 -8.50
N THR A 347 -2.44 -1.98 -7.63
CA THR A 347 -1.59 -0.85 -7.98
C THR A 347 -0.17 -1.03 -7.43
N LEU A 348 0.79 -0.32 -8.00
CA LEU A 348 2.04 0.03 -7.38
C LEU A 348 1.95 1.52 -7.02
N THR A 349 1.85 1.84 -5.74
CA THR A 349 1.94 3.21 -5.26
C THR A 349 3.31 3.47 -4.65
N GLY A 350 3.74 4.73 -4.61
CA GLY A 350 5.04 5.01 -4.02
C GLY A 350 5.41 6.46 -4.04
N VAL A 351 6.61 6.72 -3.54
CA VAL A 351 7.28 8.01 -3.66
C VAL A 351 8.61 7.86 -4.39
N ALA A 352 8.75 8.58 -5.48
CA ALA A 352 10.02 8.79 -6.16
C ALA A 352 10.77 9.93 -5.47
N ILE A 353 12.01 9.67 -5.05
CA ILE A 353 12.88 10.63 -4.36
C ILE A 353 14.02 10.96 -5.31
N TYR A 354 14.11 12.22 -5.72
CA TYR A 354 15.12 12.69 -6.64
C TYR A 354 16.36 13.18 -5.89
N PRO A 355 17.54 13.23 -6.53
CA PRO A 355 18.70 13.88 -5.93
C PRO A 355 18.35 15.32 -5.51
N PRO A 356 18.92 15.82 -4.39
CA PRO A 356 18.72 17.22 -4.03
C PRO A 356 19.31 18.12 -5.11
N ASP A 357 18.67 19.27 -5.34
CA ASP A 357 19.22 20.29 -6.21
C ASP A 357 20.62 20.69 -5.67
N LEU A 358 21.63 20.65 -6.54
CA LEU A 358 22.97 21.14 -6.20
C LEU A 358 22.91 22.66 -6.32
N ASP A 359 22.86 23.36 -5.18
CA ASP A 359 23.06 24.81 -5.11
C ASP A 359 24.47 25.23 -5.56
#